data_9a57992530edcbf7fc11d43b4bc5ed04
#
_entry.id   9a57992530edcbf7fc11d43b4bc5ed04
#
_cell.length_a   1.000
_cell.length_b   1.000
_cell.length_c   1.000
_cell.angle_alpha   90.00
_cell.angle_beta   90.00
_cell.angle_gamma   90.00
#
_symmetry.space_group_name_H-M   'P 1'
#
loop_
_entity.id
_entity.type
_entity.pdbx_description
1 polymer ?
#
loop_
_entity_poly.entity_id
_entity_poly.type
_entity_poly.pdbx_seq_one_letter_code
_entity_poly.pdbx_strand_id
1 'polypeptide(L)'
;MPETGSASGGVREVKSAARTVELLELLAARGDRPARLQELADALEVPRSSMYALLQTLVSRGWVRTDVTGSLYGIGIHALLTGTAYLDSDPRVRAVRPYLDEASEALGETIHMGRLDGHDVAYLATRESHEYLRTISRVGRRLPAHMGALGKALLAERPDEELPEGPYEAATPRTHTSREALAADLAEVRERGYSVDREEGLPGIVGFGFALRYDTPAQDAISCSVPVSRLTPEREQRIITVMRETRTKIETTPPPTNGSVHWR
;
A
#
# COMPACT_ATOMS: atom_id res chain seq x y z
N MET A 1 4.19 31.88 -40.99
CA MET A 1 3.37 30.86 -40.34
C MET A 1 3.65 30.93 -38.83
N PRO A 2 2.72 31.31 -37.96
CA PRO A 2 2.99 31.41 -36.54
C PRO A 2 2.87 30.02 -35.88
N GLU A 3 3.88 29.72 -35.10
CA GLU A 3 3.93 28.52 -34.22
C GLU A 3 2.85 28.59 -33.15
N THR A 4 1.96 27.62 -33.16
CA THR A 4 0.98 27.43 -32.11
C THR A 4 1.63 26.72 -30.91
N GLY A 5 2.13 27.51 -29.98
CA GLY A 5 2.55 27.02 -28.67
C GLY A 5 1.34 26.47 -27.89
N SER A 6 1.27 25.17 -27.73
CA SER A 6 0.33 24.51 -26.82
C SER A 6 0.73 24.82 -25.37
N ALA A 7 0.11 25.83 -24.78
CA ALA A 7 0.19 26.07 -23.35
C ALA A 7 -0.68 25.00 -22.64
N SER A 8 -0.07 23.98 -22.03
CA SER A 8 -0.72 23.12 -21.06
C SER A 8 -1.04 23.98 -19.84
N GLY A 9 -2.29 24.45 -19.73
CA GLY A 9 -2.81 25.18 -18.59
C GLY A 9 -2.87 24.25 -17.36
N GLY A 10 -1.77 24.14 -16.63
CA GLY A 10 -1.73 23.44 -15.34
C GLY A 10 -2.68 24.15 -14.38
N VAL A 11 -3.61 23.39 -13.78
CA VAL A 11 -4.48 23.89 -12.73
C VAL A 11 -3.60 24.39 -11.58
N ARG A 12 -3.77 25.68 -11.20
CA ARG A 12 -2.99 26.26 -10.11
C ARG A 12 -3.34 25.56 -8.80
N GLU A 13 -2.35 24.96 -8.16
CA GLU A 13 -2.51 24.30 -6.86
C GLU A 13 -3.06 25.27 -5.79
N VAL A 14 -4.07 24.79 -5.04
CA VAL A 14 -4.63 25.54 -3.90
C VAL A 14 -3.80 25.21 -2.66
N LYS A 15 -2.85 26.08 -2.32
CA LYS A 15 -1.87 25.89 -1.23
C LYS A 15 -2.49 25.46 0.12
N SER A 16 -3.66 25.98 0.48
CA SER A 16 -4.32 25.59 1.73
C SER A 16 -4.86 24.17 1.70
N ALA A 17 -5.32 23.70 0.53
CA ALA A 17 -5.77 22.32 0.35
C ALA A 17 -4.58 21.35 0.39
N ALA A 18 -3.50 21.65 -0.33
CA ALA A 18 -2.28 20.85 -0.30
C ALA A 18 -1.75 20.68 1.14
N ARG A 19 -1.58 21.80 1.86
CA ARG A 19 -1.15 21.78 3.27
C ARG A 19 -2.05 20.99 4.20
N THR A 20 -3.36 20.98 3.93
CA THR A 20 -4.31 20.16 4.71
C THR A 20 -4.05 18.69 4.52
N VAL A 21 -3.84 18.26 3.28
CA VAL A 21 -3.52 16.85 2.95
C VAL A 21 -2.18 16.45 3.56
N GLU A 22 -1.12 17.24 3.32
CA GLU A 22 0.21 17.02 3.88
C GLU A 22 0.22 16.89 5.42
N LEU A 23 -0.56 17.73 6.10
CA LEU A 23 -0.70 17.66 7.56
C LEU A 23 -1.39 16.37 8.03
N LEU A 24 -2.45 15.94 7.35
CA LEU A 24 -3.13 14.68 7.68
C LEU A 24 -2.22 13.47 7.42
N GLU A 25 -1.49 13.46 6.33
CA GLU A 25 -0.49 12.42 6.00
C GLU A 25 0.64 12.38 7.03
N LEU A 26 1.19 13.53 7.41
CA LEU A 26 2.23 13.64 8.43
C LEU A 26 1.74 13.08 9.79
N LEU A 27 0.52 13.43 10.21
CA LEU A 27 -0.07 12.92 11.45
C LEU A 27 -0.34 11.41 11.37
N ALA A 28 -0.79 10.90 10.23
CA ALA A 28 -1.01 9.47 10.01
C ALA A 28 0.30 8.66 10.05
N ALA A 29 1.36 9.17 9.45
CA ALA A 29 2.69 8.56 9.46
C ALA A 29 3.33 8.46 10.86
N ARG A 30 2.95 9.36 11.78
CA ARG A 30 3.44 9.33 13.18
C ARG A 30 2.82 8.21 14.03
N GLY A 31 1.73 7.61 13.58
CA GLY A 31 1.06 6.50 14.27
C GLY A 31 0.55 6.90 15.67
N ASP A 32 1.09 6.28 16.70
CA ASP A 32 0.76 6.52 18.12
C ASP A 32 1.53 7.66 18.77
N ARG A 33 2.42 8.33 18.02
CA ARG A 33 3.23 9.46 18.51
C ARG A 33 2.56 10.79 18.19
N PRO A 34 1.83 11.42 19.14
CA PRO A 34 1.22 12.72 18.91
C PRO A 34 2.30 13.79 18.70
N ALA A 35 1.96 14.84 17.96
CA ALA A 35 2.87 15.91 17.62
C ALA A 35 2.49 17.23 18.30
N ARG A 36 3.47 18.07 18.60
CA ARG A 36 3.26 19.44 19.04
C ARG A 36 3.07 20.37 17.83
N LEU A 37 2.37 21.48 18.02
CA LEU A 37 2.18 22.53 17.00
C LEU A 37 3.51 22.92 16.32
N GLN A 38 4.57 23.12 17.11
CA GLN A 38 5.87 23.56 16.59
C GLN A 38 6.48 22.49 15.66
N GLU A 39 6.44 21.21 16.06
CA GLU A 39 6.97 20.11 15.24
C GLU A 39 6.26 20.01 13.88
N LEU A 40 4.95 20.22 13.85
CA LEU A 40 4.16 20.20 12.60
C LEU A 40 4.44 21.42 11.73
N ALA A 41 4.59 22.59 12.36
CA ALA A 41 4.92 23.83 11.68
C ALA A 41 6.30 23.77 11.00
N ASP A 42 7.30 23.22 11.72
CA ASP A 42 8.66 23.07 11.23
C ASP A 42 8.73 22.01 10.12
N ALA A 43 8.07 20.86 10.30
CA ALA A 43 8.06 19.76 9.30
C ALA A 43 7.44 20.15 7.97
N LEU A 44 6.42 21.03 7.97
CA LEU A 44 5.73 21.49 6.76
C LEU A 44 6.16 22.90 6.31
N GLU A 45 7.17 23.47 6.94
CA GLU A 45 7.68 24.83 6.66
C GLU A 45 6.57 25.89 6.61
N VAL A 46 5.61 25.81 7.56
CA VAL A 46 4.45 26.68 7.64
C VAL A 46 4.56 27.60 8.84
N PRO A 47 4.25 28.91 8.73
CA PRO A 47 4.20 29.79 9.88
C PRO A 47 3.30 29.24 10.99
N ARG A 48 3.76 29.33 12.25
CA ARG A 48 3.07 28.79 13.43
C ARG A 48 1.61 29.24 13.55
N SER A 49 1.33 30.51 13.22
CA SER A 49 -0.05 31.04 13.23
C SER A 49 -0.95 30.37 12.19
N SER A 50 -0.43 30.12 10.99
CA SER A 50 -1.15 29.42 9.93
C SER A 50 -1.38 27.95 10.27
N MET A 51 -0.37 27.27 10.85
CA MET A 51 -0.51 25.90 11.34
C MET A 51 -1.54 25.78 12.45
N TYR A 52 -1.56 26.72 13.39
CA TYR A 52 -2.56 26.76 14.45
C TYR A 52 -3.99 26.89 13.89
N ALA A 53 -4.22 27.83 12.97
CA ALA A 53 -5.52 28.02 12.35
C ALA A 53 -5.99 26.76 11.57
N LEU A 54 -5.07 26.09 10.87
CA LEU A 54 -5.35 24.86 10.16
C LEU A 54 -5.73 23.71 11.13
N LEU A 55 -4.95 23.52 12.19
CA LEU A 55 -5.22 22.52 13.23
C LEU A 55 -6.57 22.77 13.91
N GLN A 56 -6.90 24.02 14.29
CA GLN A 56 -8.18 24.35 14.89
C GLN A 56 -9.36 24.01 13.96
N THR A 57 -9.21 24.29 12.66
CA THR A 57 -10.20 23.92 11.66
C THR A 57 -10.39 22.40 11.57
N LEU A 58 -9.30 21.63 11.57
CA LEU A 58 -9.36 20.18 11.49
C LEU A 58 -9.85 19.51 12.78
N VAL A 59 -9.52 20.08 13.93
CA VAL A 59 -10.04 19.64 15.24
C VAL A 59 -11.55 19.86 15.31
N SER A 60 -12.04 21.03 14.93
CA SER A 60 -13.48 21.33 14.93
C SER A 60 -14.29 20.44 13.98
N ARG A 61 -13.64 19.88 12.97
CA ARG A 61 -14.23 18.94 12.00
C ARG A 61 -13.95 17.47 12.29
N GLY A 62 -13.26 17.14 13.40
CA GLY A 62 -12.97 15.76 13.82
C GLY A 62 -11.89 15.03 12.98
N TRP A 63 -11.21 15.72 12.06
CA TRP A 63 -10.10 15.15 11.28
C TRP A 63 -8.79 15.07 12.06
N VAL A 64 -8.61 15.94 13.03
CA VAL A 64 -7.51 15.94 13.99
C VAL A 64 -8.10 15.87 15.38
N ARG A 65 -7.50 15.09 16.25
CA ARG A 65 -7.80 15.08 17.69
C ARG A 65 -6.69 15.80 18.46
N THR A 66 -7.04 16.35 19.61
CA THR A 66 -6.08 16.93 20.54
C THR A 66 -6.23 16.34 21.92
N ASP A 67 -5.18 16.41 22.74
CA ASP A 67 -5.20 16.02 24.15
C ASP A 67 -6.03 17.05 24.98
N VAL A 68 -6.24 16.74 26.25
CA VAL A 68 -7.02 17.58 27.18
C VAL A 68 -6.42 18.97 27.40
N THR A 69 -5.13 19.14 27.14
CA THR A 69 -4.41 20.42 27.27
C THR A 69 -4.41 21.24 25.97
N GLY A 70 -4.83 20.64 24.83
CA GLY A 70 -4.79 21.29 23.52
C GLY A 70 -3.38 21.45 22.96
N SER A 71 -2.38 20.72 23.50
CA SER A 71 -0.96 20.88 23.14
C SER A 71 -0.42 19.79 22.23
N LEU A 72 -1.07 18.62 22.17
CA LEU A 72 -0.69 17.47 21.37
C LEU A 72 -1.78 17.15 20.35
N TYR A 73 -1.38 16.87 19.12
CA TYR A 73 -2.25 16.60 17.99
C TYR A 73 -2.00 15.23 17.40
N GLY A 74 -3.07 14.56 16.98
CA GLY A 74 -3.02 13.26 16.29
C GLY A 74 -4.18 13.14 15.30
N ILE A 75 -4.12 12.11 14.44
CA ILE A 75 -5.18 11.86 13.46
C ILE A 75 -6.51 11.60 14.16
N GLY A 76 -7.60 12.21 13.65
CA GLY A 76 -8.94 12.11 14.19
C GLY A 76 -9.76 10.99 13.55
N ILE A 77 -10.91 10.67 14.15
CA ILE A 77 -11.78 9.57 13.74
C ILE A 77 -12.35 9.73 12.32
N HIS A 78 -12.55 10.96 11.84
CA HIS A 78 -13.10 11.20 10.50
C HIS A 78 -12.19 10.70 9.38
N ALA A 79 -10.87 10.61 9.61
CA ALA A 79 -9.96 9.99 8.66
C ALA A 79 -10.28 8.49 8.45
N LEU A 80 -10.58 7.75 9.53
CA LEU A 80 -11.00 6.35 9.45
C LEU A 80 -12.35 6.22 8.72
N LEU A 81 -13.34 7.03 9.09
CA LEU A 81 -14.68 6.97 8.47
C LEU A 81 -14.62 7.22 6.96
N THR A 82 -13.79 8.16 6.53
CA THR A 82 -13.60 8.45 5.11
C THR A 82 -12.83 7.34 4.40
N GLY A 83 -11.77 6.81 5.03
CA GLY A 83 -10.98 5.72 4.45
C GLY A 83 -11.75 4.41 4.31
N THR A 84 -12.63 4.07 5.25
CA THR A 84 -13.48 2.87 5.15
C THR A 84 -14.48 2.97 4.00
N ALA A 85 -15.00 4.16 3.69
CA ALA A 85 -15.89 4.36 2.55
C ALA A 85 -15.23 4.00 1.21
N TYR A 86 -13.91 4.20 1.07
CA TYR A 86 -13.16 3.74 -0.09
C TYR A 86 -13.22 2.21 -0.23
N LEU A 87 -12.95 1.48 0.84
CA LEU A 87 -12.95 0.01 0.85
C LEU A 87 -14.36 -0.58 0.60
N ASP A 88 -15.39 0.08 1.13
CA ASP A 88 -16.79 -0.33 0.97
C ASP A 88 -17.30 -0.07 -0.44
N SER A 89 -16.79 0.97 -1.11
CA SER A 89 -17.17 1.32 -2.48
C SER A 89 -16.42 0.53 -3.54
N ASP A 90 -15.23 -0.02 -3.24
CA ASP A 90 -14.41 -0.75 -4.22
C ASP A 90 -14.97 -2.16 -4.48
N PRO A 91 -15.51 -2.43 -5.69
CA PRO A 91 -16.10 -3.72 -6.00
C PRO A 91 -15.08 -4.86 -6.05
N ARG A 92 -13.81 -4.57 -6.38
CA ARG A 92 -12.72 -5.56 -6.45
C ARG A 92 -12.30 -6.02 -5.06
N VAL A 93 -12.13 -5.07 -4.13
CA VAL A 93 -11.83 -5.39 -2.73
C VAL A 93 -12.91 -6.30 -2.14
N ARG A 94 -14.19 -6.00 -2.40
CA ARG A 94 -15.30 -6.84 -1.92
C ARG A 94 -15.31 -8.24 -2.56
N ALA A 95 -15.08 -8.31 -3.87
CA ALA A 95 -15.09 -9.58 -4.60
C ALA A 95 -13.92 -10.51 -4.19
N VAL A 96 -12.77 -9.94 -3.87
CA VAL A 96 -11.56 -10.71 -3.52
C VAL A 96 -11.58 -11.24 -2.08
N ARG A 97 -12.23 -10.55 -1.15
CA ARG A 97 -12.26 -10.92 0.29
C ARG A 97 -12.56 -12.40 0.58
N PRO A 98 -13.60 -13.05 0.02
CA PRO A 98 -13.89 -14.47 0.29
C PRO A 98 -12.73 -15.39 -0.09
N TYR A 99 -12.03 -15.10 -1.18
CA TYR A 99 -10.89 -15.90 -1.63
C TYR A 99 -9.67 -15.74 -0.73
N LEU A 100 -9.50 -14.55 -0.10
CA LEU A 100 -8.46 -14.36 0.92
C LEU A 100 -8.77 -15.18 2.17
N ASP A 101 -10.04 -15.27 2.56
CA ASP A 101 -10.50 -16.09 3.69
C ASP A 101 -10.18 -17.57 3.41
N GLU A 102 -10.60 -18.12 2.27
CA GLU A 102 -10.31 -19.49 1.85
C GLU A 102 -8.81 -19.80 1.84
N ALA A 103 -7.98 -18.91 1.28
CA ALA A 103 -6.53 -19.09 1.22
C ALA A 103 -5.90 -19.06 2.62
N SER A 104 -6.34 -18.15 3.49
CA SER A 104 -5.85 -18.05 4.86
C SER A 104 -6.21 -19.31 5.67
N GLU A 105 -7.42 -19.83 5.55
CA GLU A 105 -7.85 -21.08 6.18
C GLU A 105 -7.04 -22.29 5.67
N ALA A 106 -6.83 -22.39 4.35
CA ALA A 106 -6.10 -23.49 3.74
C ALA A 106 -4.61 -23.51 4.11
N LEU A 107 -4.01 -22.34 4.31
CA LEU A 107 -2.58 -22.20 4.60
C LEU A 107 -2.28 -21.98 6.09
N GLY A 108 -3.21 -21.44 6.87
CA GLY A 108 -2.96 -21.00 8.23
C GLY A 108 -2.04 -19.78 8.32
N GLU A 109 -1.83 -19.05 7.21
CA GLU A 109 -0.91 -17.91 7.13
C GLU A 109 -1.64 -16.60 6.81
N THR A 110 -0.93 -15.48 6.99
CA THR A 110 -1.49 -14.16 6.73
C THR A 110 -1.54 -13.89 5.22
N ILE A 111 -2.73 -13.56 4.73
CA ILE A 111 -2.97 -13.25 3.32
C ILE A 111 -3.34 -11.77 3.17
N HIS A 112 -2.77 -11.12 2.16
CA HIS A 112 -2.99 -9.71 1.88
C HIS A 112 -3.49 -9.50 0.46
N MET A 113 -4.25 -8.41 0.27
CA MET A 113 -4.47 -7.78 -1.02
C MET A 113 -3.93 -6.36 -0.98
N GLY A 114 -3.21 -5.95 -2.03
CA GLY A 114 -2.70 -4.59 -2.19
C GLY A 114 -2.88 -4.08 -3.59
N ARG A 115 -2.88 -2.76 -3.72
CA ARG A 115 -2.96 -2.01 -4.98
C ARG A 115 -1.76 -1.11 -5.13
N LEU A 116 -1.21 -1.04 -6.34
CA LEU A 116 -0.15 -0.09 -6.65
C LEU A 116 -0.70 1.34 -6.65
N ASP A 117 -0.01 2.22 -5.94
CA ASP A 117 -0.30 3.65 -5.84
C ASP A 117 1.00 4.44 -6.02
N GLY A 118 1.24 4.90 -7.24
CA GLY A 118 2.55 5.43 -7.63
C GLY A 118 3.64 4.38 -7.53
N HIS A 119 4.61 4.59 -6.65
CA HIS A 119 5.74 3.68 -6.40
C HIS A 119 5.56 2.84 -5.13
N ASP A 120 4.39 2.92 -4.50
CA ASP A 120 4.07 2.21 -3.26
C ASP A 120 2.91 1.24 -3.47
N VAL A 121 2.71 0.35 -2.51
CA VAL A 121 1.55 -0.53 -2.42
C VAL A 121 0.70 -0.13 -1.23
N ALA A 122 -0.57 0.20 -1.50
CA ALA A 122 -1.58 0.37 -0.46
C ALA A 122 -2.23 -0.99 -0.13
N TYR A 123 -2.23 -1.36 1.16
CA TYR A 123 -2.86 -2.60 1.64
C TYR A 123 -4.37 -2.39 1.77
N LEU A 124 -5.17 -3.12 1.00
CA LEU A 124 -6.62 -2.97 0.91
C LEU A 124 -7.41 -4.01 1.70
N ALA A 125 -6.86 -5.21 1.86
CA ALA A 125 -7.43 -6.25 2.68
C ALA A 125 -6.34 -7.11 3.31
N THR A 126 -6.60 -7.64 4.51
CA THR A 126 -5.71 -8.57 5.21
C THR A 126 -6.57 -9.61 5.93
N ARG A 127 -6.16 -10.87 5.83
CA ARG A 127 -6.61 -11.97 6.66
C ARG A 127 -5.44 -12.46 7.47
N GLU A 128 -5.48 -12.19 8.77
CA GLU A 128 -4.40 -12.56 9.68
C GLU A 128 -4.42 -14.06 9.95
N SER A 129 -3.24 -14.65 10.03
CA SER A 129 -3.05 -16.00 10.55
C SER A 129 -3.61 -16.12 11.99
N HIS A 130 -4.17 -17.26 12.32
CA HIS A 130 -4.58 -17.58 13.71
C HIS A 130 -3.39 -17.98 14.59
N GLU A 131 -2.21 -18.18 14.01
CA GLU A 131 -1.00 -18.52 14.74
C GLU A 131 -0.50 -17.36 15.62
N TYR A 132 0.14 -17.69 16.74
CA TYR A 132 0.67 -16.70 17.67
C TYR A 132 1.76 -15.83 17.01
N LEU A 133 2.71 -16.46 16.31
CA LEU A 133 3.74 -15.77 15.51
C LEU A 133 3.19 -15.51 14.11
N ARG A 134 2.79 -14.29 13.82
CA ARG A 134 2.23 -13.88 12.52
C ARG A 134 2.67 -12.49 12.11
N THR A 135 2.57 -12.21 10.84
CA THR A 135 2.72 -10.85 10.31
C THR A 135 1.50 -10.02 10.68
N ILE A 136 1.72 -8.90 11.35
CA ILE A 136 0.66 -7.92 11.63
C ILE A 136 0.76 -6.82 10.57
N SER A 137 -0.25 -6.70 9.75
CA SER A 137 -0.37 -5.62 8.78
C SER A 137 -1.74 -4.96 8.89
N ARG A 138 -1.78 -3.66 8.66
CA ARG A 138 -3.04 -2.89 8.74
C ARG A 138 -3.49 -2.52 7.35
N VAL A 139 -4.78 -2.65 7.09
CA VAL A 139 -5.44 -2.03 5.94
C VAL A 139 -5.19 -0.52 5.99
N GLY A 140 -4.90 0.08 4.83
CA GLY A 140 -4.47 1.48 4.74
C GLY A 140 -2.96 1.69 4.95
N ARG A 141 -2.18 0.65 5.28
CA ARG A 141 -0.72 0.74 5.27
C ARG A 141 -0.21 0.91 3.84
N ARG A 142 0.79 1.75 3.68
CA ARG A 142 1.49 1.98 2.42
C ARG A 142 2.96 1.60 2.58
N LEU A 143 3.49 0.85 1.63
CA LEU A 143 4.88 0.40 1.62
C LEU A 143 5.48 0.56 0.23
N PRO A 144 6.76 0.94 0.12
CA PRO A 144 7.47 0.98 -1.16
C PRO A 144 7.37 -0.35 -1.89
N ALA A 145 7.00 -0.31 -3.18
CA ALA A 145 6.71 -1.52 -3.95
C ALA A 145 7.92 -2.44 -4.12
N HIS A 146 9.15 -1.90 -4.08
CA HIS A 146 10.37 -2.70 -4.20
C HIS A 146 10.66 -3.58 -2.98
N MET A 147 10.08 -3.26 -1.80
CA MET A 147 10.40 -3.93 -0.53
C MET A 147 9.65 -5.23 -0.27
N GLY A 148 8.62 -5.54 -1.03
CA GLY A 148 7.75 -6.64 -0.63
C GLY A 148 7.12 -7.41 -1.78
N ALA A 149 6.59 -8.60 -1.47
CA ALA A 149 6.05 -9.51 -2.47
C ALA A 149 4.91 -8.90 -3.29
N LEU A 150 3.95 -8.17 -2.68
CA LEU A 150 2.88 -7.50 -3.42
C LEU A 150 3.43 -6.53 -4.46
N GLY A 151 4.35 -5.67 -4.05
CA GLY A 151 4.91 -4.65 -4.92
C GLY A 151 5.74 -5.22 -6.04
N LYS A 152 6.62 -6.19 -5.76
CA LYS A 152 7.43 -6.85 -6.79
C LYS A 152 6.57 -7.60 -7.81
N ALA A 153 5.47 -8.23 -7.37
CA ALA A 153 4.52 -8.83 -8.30
C ALA A 153 3.89 -7.80 -9.26
N LEU A 154 3.55 -6.62 -8.76
CA LEU A 154 2.95 -5.54 -9.56
C LEU A 154 3.98 -4.83 -10.45
N LEU A 155 5.19 -4.60 -9.95
CA LEU A 155 6.27 -4.01 -10.74
C LEU A 155 6.70 -4.92 -11.90
N ALA A 156 6.66 -6.24 -11.72
CA ALA A 156 6.98 -7.20 -12.78
C ALA A 156 6.02 -7.16 -13.97
N GLU A 157 4.79 -6.65 -13.79
CA GLU A 157 3.80 -6.45 -14.87
C GLU A 157 4.05 -5.19 -15.70
N ARG A 158 5.09 -4.41 -15.39
CA ARG A 158 5.46 -3.16 -16.04
C ARG A 158 6.81 -3.29 -16.74
N PRO A 159 7.06 -2.49 -17.79
CA PRO A 159 8.38 -2.43 -18.40
C PRO A 159 9.40 -1.81 -17.43
N ASP A 160 10.67 -2.17 -17.61
CA ASP A 160 11.73 -1.70 -16.70
C ASP A 160 11.92 -0.19 -16.73
N GLU A 161 11.52 0.49 -17.82
CA GLU A 161 11.56 1.94 -17.96
C GLU A 161 10.64 2.67 -16.98
N GLU A 162 9.57 2.02 -16.54
CA GLU A 162 8.59 2.55 -15.57
C GLU A 162 8.99 2.28 -14.10
N LEU A 163 10.08 1.56 -13.86
CA LEU A 163 10.55 1.32 -12.50
C LEU A 163 11.02 2.64 -11.87
N PRO A 164 10.76 2.82 -10.55
CA PRO A 164 11.22 4.01 -9.86
C PRO A 164 12.73 4.19 -9.99
N GLU A 165 13.18 5.43 -10.06
CA GLU A 165 14.62 5.73 -10.03
C GLU A 165 15.18 5.40 -8.63
N GLY A 166 16.36 4.76 -8.59
CA GLY A 166 17.08 4.50 -7.35
C GLY A 166 17.92 5.71 -6.89
N PRO A 167 18.65 5.60 -5.80
CA PRO A 167 18.71 4.43 -4.91
C PRO A 167 17.45 4.28 -4.05
N TYR A 168 17.13 3.03 -3.68
CA TYR A 168 15.98 2.73 -2.83
C TYR A 168 16.38 2.65 -1.36
N GLU A 169 15.43 3.00 -0.48
CA GLU A 169 15.58 2.82 0.96
C GLU A 169 15.67 1.34 1.33
N ALA A 170 16.61 0.99 2.20
CA ALA A 170 16.76 -0.35 2.73
C ALA A 170 15.97 -0.53 4.02
N ALA A 171 15.00 -1.43 4.03
CA ALA A 171 14.32 -1.84 5.27
C ALA A 171 15.11 -2.93 6.01
N THR A 172 15.86 -3.74 5.29
CA THR A 172 16.71 -4.82 5.82
C THR A 172 18.01 -4.89 5.03
N PRO A 173 19.02 -5.65 5.50
CA PRO A 173 20.22 -5.91 4.70
C PRO A 173 19.96 -6.70 3.40
N ARG A 174 18.75 -7.25 3.22
CA ARG A 174 18.36 -8.02 2.03
C ARG A 174 17.54 -7.23 1.03
N THR A 175 17.14 -6.00 1.37
CA THR A 175 16.37 -5.13 0.47
C THR A 175 17.18 -4.81 -0.78
N HIS A 176 16.57 -4.93 -1.96
CA HIS A 176 17.16 -4.41 -3.21
C HIS A 176 17.21 -2.89 -3.16
N THR A 177 18.41 -2.30 -3.19
CA THR A 177 18.62 -0.86 -3.05
C THR A 177 18.97 -0.17 -4.36
N SER A 178 19.13 -0.92 -5.47
CA SER A 178 19.37 -0.36 -6.79
C SER A 178 18.35 -0.84 -7.81
N ARG A 179 18.13 -0.03 -8.84
CA ARG A 179 17.24 -0.34 -9.95
C ARG A 179 17.66 -1.60 -10.70
N GLU A 180 18.95 -1.80 -10.87
CA GLU A 180 19.52 -2.96 -11.56
C GLU A 180 19.26 -4.26 -10.77
N ALA A 181 19.45 -4.24 -9.45
CA ALA A 181 19.17 -5.39 -8.60
C ALA A 181 17.69 -5.74 -8.58
N LEU A 182 16.82 -4.71 -8.51
CA LEU A 182 15.37 -4.90 -8.59
C LEU A 182 14.97 -5.45 -9.96
N ALA A 183 15.44 -4.88 -11.06
CA ALA A 183 15.11 -5.33 -12.41
C ALA A 183 15.52 -6.80 -12.66
N ALA A 184 16.67 -7.22 -12.14
CA ALA A 184 17.11 -8.61 -12.21
C ALA A 184 16.15 -9.57 -11.48
N ASP A 185 15.72 -9.23 -10.25
CA ASP A 185 14.72 -10.04 -9.53
C ASP A 185 13.36 -10.04 -10.25
N LEU A 186 12.94 -8.89 -10.79
CA LEU A 186 11.68 -8.80 -11.54
C LEU A 186 11.69 -9.63 -12.84
N ALA A 187 12.84 -9.81 -13.49
CA ALA A 187 12.97 -10.73 -14.61
C ALA A 187 12.67 -12.18 -14.19
N GLU A 188 13.19 -12.61 -13.04
CA GLU A 188 12.86 -13.93 -12.48
C GLU A 188 11.36 -14.02 -12.08
N VAL A 189 10.77 -12.95 -11.56
CA VAL A 189 9.33 -12.90 -11.24
C VAL A 189 8.49 -13.12 -12.50
N ARG A 190 8.86 -12.51 -13.63
CA ARG A 190 8.17 -12.69 -14.91
C ARG A 190 8.22 -14.13 -15.40
N GLU A 191 9.37 -14.80 -15.26
CA GLU A 191 9.54 -16.20 -15.67
C GLU A 191 8.73 -17.16 -14.80
N ARG A 192 8.83 -17.05 -13.45
CA ARG A 192 8.16 -17.98 -12.53
C ARG A 192 6.68 -17.64 -12.30
N GLY A 193 6.24 -16.41 -12.64
CA GLY A 193 4.86 -15.94 -12.55
C GLY A 193 4.39 -15.56 -11.15
N TYR A 194 5.30 -15.37 -10.20
CA TYR A 194 5.04 -14.86 -8.83
C TYR A 194 6.31 -14.24 -8.25
N SER A 195 6.17 -13.33 -7.33
CA SER A 195 7.29 -12.70 -6.61
C SER A 195 7.58 -13.42 -5.29
N VAL A 196 8.81 -13.30 -4.82
CA VAL A 196 9.21 -13.74 -3.48
C VAL A 196 9.95 -12.62 -2.79
N ASP A 197 9.50 -12.24 -1.61
CA ASP A 197 10.20 -11.37 -0.67
C ASP A 197 10.88 -12.28 0.38
N ARG A 198 12.21 -12.37 0.36
CA ARG A 198 12.98 -13.17 1.31
C ARG A 198 13.60 -12.29 2.39
N GLU A 199 12.75 -11.81 3.30
CA GLU A 199 13.14 -10.89 4.39
C GLU A 199 13.62 -9.50 3.89
N GLU A 200 13.17 -9.07 2.71
CA GLU A 200 13.56 -7.79 2.13
C GLU A 200 12.83 -6.62 2.79
N GLY A 201 11.52 -6.81 3.09
CA GLY A 201 10.69 -5.80 3.75
C GLY A 201 10.67 -5.91 5.27
N LEU A 202 10.81 -7.13 5.82
CA LEU A 202 10.77 -7.38 7.25
C LEU A 202 11.61 -8.60 7.64
N PRO A 203 12.59 -8.48 8.56
CA PRO A 203 13.36 -9.60 9.04
C PRO A 203 12.47 -10.72 9.61
N GLY A 204 12.80 -11.97 9.31
CA GLY A 204 12.07 -13.15 9.78
C GLY A 204 10.78 -13.47 9.03
N ILE A 205 10.41 -12.71 8.00
CA ILE A 205 9.20 -12.94 7.19
C ILE A 205 9.60 -13.17 5.73
N VAL A 206 8.97 -14.17 5.11
CA VAL A 206 9.00 -14.40 3.67
C VAL A 206 7.61 -14.17 3.07
N GLY A 207 7.55 -13.47 1.95
CA GLY A 207 6.32 -13.17 1.22
C GLY A 207 6.28 -13.81 -0.16
N PHE A 208 5.11 -14.28 -0.59
CA PHE A 208 4.86 -14.80 -1.94
C PHE A 208 3.74 -13.97 -2.57
N GLY A 209 4.02 -13.24 -3.65
CA GLY A 209 3.11 -12.29 -4.27
C GLY A 209 2.66 -12.70 -5.67
N PHE A 210 1.39 -12.47 -5.98
CA PHE A 210 0.75 -12.82 -7.25
C PHE A 210 -0.06 -11.63 -7.76
N ALA A 211 0.34 -11.08 -8.90
CA ALA A 211 -0.42 -10.03 -9.58
C ALA A 211 -1.77 -10.58 -10.07
N LEU A 212 -2.82 -9.79 -9.94
CA LEU A 212 -4.17 -10.10 -10.43
C LEU A 212 -4.37 -9.47 -11.81
N ARG A 213 -4.35 -10.30 -12.85
CA ARG A 213 -4.30 -9.89 -14.27
C ARG A 213 -5.68 -9.65 -14.89
N TYR A 214 -6.63 -9.13 -14.12
CA TYR A 214 -7.89 -8.66 -14.69
C TYR A 214 -7.77 -7.24 -15.30
N ASP A 215 -6.66 -6.56 -15.09
CA ASP A 215 -6.23 -5.34 -15.80
C ASP A 215 -4.87 -5.57 -16.45
N THR A 216 -4.55 -4.76 -17.47
CA THR A 216 -3.25 -4.75 -18.14
C THR A 216 -2.72 -3.31 -18.22
N PRO A 217 -1.63 -2.98 -17.52
CA PRO A 217 -0.92 -3.78 -16.54
C PRO A 217 -1.74 -4.00 -15.25
N ALA A 218 -1.46 -5.08 -14.51
CA ALA A 218 -2.14 -5.38 -13.25
C ALA A 218 -1.94 -4.24 -12.24
N GLN A 219 -3.04 -3.88 -11.56
CA GLN A 219 -3.04 -2.85 -10.52
C GLN A 219 -3.12 -3.44 -9.12
N ASP A 220 -3.68 -4.63 -8.99
CA ASP A 220 -3.89 -5.32 -7.72
C ASP A 220 -3.06 -6.61 -7.66
N ALA A 221 -2.65 -6.99 -6.46
CA ALA A 221 -1.99 -8.25 -6.18
C ALA A 221 -2.48 -8.85 -4.86
N ILE A 222 -2.30 -10.17 -4.73
CA ILE A 222 -2.46 -10.87 -3.45
C ILE A 222 -1.10 -11.44 -3.00
N SER A 223 -0.90 -11.59 -1.69
CA SER A 223 0.30 -12.24 -1.16
C SER A 223 0.02 -13.07 0.08
N CYS A 224 0.86 -14.09 0.29
CA CYS A 224 0.95 -14.84 1.53
C CYS A 224 2.24 -14.45 2.25
N SER A 225 2.15 -14.11 3.53
CA SER A 225 3.30 -13.82 4.40
C SER A 225 3.46 -14.90 5.45
N VAL A 226 4.64 -15.50 5.52
CA VAL A 226 4.96 -16.61 6.41
C VAL A 226 6.25 -16.34 7.19
N PRO A 227 6.29 -16.59 8.52
CA PRO A 227 7.53 -16.56 9.27
C PRO A 227 8.54 -17.60 8.76
N VAL A 228 9.81 -17.20 8.65
CA VAL A 228 10.91 -18.09 8.21
C VAL A 228 10.96 -19.39 9.02
N SER A 229 10.65 -19.32 10.33
CA SER A 229 10.65 -20.48 11.22
C SER A 229 9.62 -21.56 10.86
N ARG A 230 8.61 -21.23 10.06
CA ARG A 230 7.58 -22.19 9.56
C ARG A 230 7.76 -22.55 8.09
N LEU A 231 8.71 -21.92 7.40
CA LEU A 231 8.89 -22.13 5.97
C LEU A 231 9.81 -23.34 5.72
N THR A 232 9.22 -24.48 5.31
CA THR A 232 9.93 -25.62 4.75
C THR A 232 9.77 -25.64 3.23
N PRO A 233 10.59 -26.40 2.47
CA PRO A 233 10.41 -26.53 1.02
C PRO A 233 9.00 -27.01 0.62
N GLU A 234 8.42 -27.96 1.37
CA GLU A 234 7.08 -28.49 1.14
C GLU A 234 6.01 -27.42 1.40
N ARG A 235 6.23 -26.60 2.45
CA ARG A 235 5.34 -25.49 2.78
C ARG A 235 5.40 -24.40 1.72
N GLU A 236 6.59 -24.06 1.24
CA GLU A 236 6.77 -23.10 0.14
C GLU A 236 6.00 -23.55 -1.10
N GLN A 237 6.17 -24.82 -1.50
CA GLN A 237 5.45 -25.38 -2.65
C GLN A 237 3.94 -25.37 -2.47
N ARG A 238 3.46 -25.69 -1.27
CA ARG A 238 2.02 -25.62 -0.94
C ARG A 238 1.48 -24.19 -1.04
N ILE A 239 2.21 -23.19 -0.49
CA ILE A 239 1.83 -21.78 -0.58
C ILE A 239 1.72 -21.35 -2.05
N ILE A 240 2.73 -21.68 -2.87
CA ILE A 240 2.73 -21.33 -4.30
C ILE A 240 1.52 -21.95 -5.01
N THR A 241 1.21 -23.20 -4.73
CA THR A 241 0.07 -23.90 -5.34
C THR A 241 -1.25 -23.26 -4.96
N VAL A 242 -1.54 -23.11 -3.66
CA VAL A 242 -2.79 -22.54 -3.17
C VAL A 242 -2.96 -21.10 -3.66
N MET A 243 -1.91 -20.28 -3.58
CA MET A 243 -2.00 -18.88 -4.01
C MET A 243 -2.19 -18.73 -5.53
N ARG A 244 -1.62 -19.64 -6.34
CA ARG A 244 -1.86 -19.69 -7.79
C ARG A 244 -3.30 -20.06 -8.11
N GLU A 245 -3.87 -21.04 -7.42
CA GLU A 245 -5.27 -21.42 -7.54
C GLU A 245 -6.19 -20.27 -7.10
N THR A 246 -5.88 -19.62 -5.98
CA THR A 246 -6.62 -18.45 -5.49
C THR A 246 -6.62 -17.32 -6.52
N ARG A 247 -5.46 -16.99 -7.10
CA ARG A 247 -5.38 -16.02 -8.20
C ARG A 247 -6.30 -16.40 -9.36
N THR A 248 -6.23 -17.64 -9.83
CA THR A 248 -7.05 -18.12 -10.95
C THR A 248 -8.54 -18.00 -10.65
N LYS A 249 -8.98 -18.38 -9.44
CA LYS A 249 -10.37 -18.20 -9.01
C LYS A 249 -10.81 -16.74 -9.06
N ILE A 250 -9.99 -15.82 -8.56
CA ILE A 250 -10.26 -14.38 -8.57
C ILE A 250 -10.36 -13.85 -10.00
N GLU A 251 -9.41 -14.19 -10.87
CA GLU A 251 -9.36 -13.70 -12.25
C GLU A 251 -10.50 -14.23 -13.12
N THR A 252 -11.02 -15.43 -12.82
CA THR A 252 -12.14 -16.05 -13.55
C THR A 252 -13.50 -15.62 -13.04
N THR A 253 -13.58 -14.99 -11.87
CA THR A 253 -14.82 -14.45 -11.30
C THR A 253 -14.92 -12.96 -11.65
N PRO A 254 -15.78 -12.56 -12.60
CA PRO A 254 -15.90 -11.15 -12.95
C PRO A 254 -16.34 -10.35 -11.71
N PRO A 255 -15.73 -9.19 -11.45
CA PRO A 255 -16.22 -8.31 -10.40
C PRO A 255 -17.68 -7.92 -10.73
N PRO A 256 -18.55 -7.75 -9.72
CA PRO A 256 -19.93 -7.38 -9.95
C PRO A 256 -19.98 -6.08 -10.74
N THR A 257 -20.56 -6.16 -11.95
CA THR A 257 -20.66 -5.05 -12.93
C THR A 257 -21.79 -4.09 -12.57
N ASN A 258 -21.81 -3.57 -11.36
CA ASN A 258 -22.68 -2.45 -11.04
C ASN A 258 -21.98 -1.16 -11.43
N GLY A 259 -22.22 -0.69 -12.68
CA GLY A 259 -21.92 0.66 -13.15
C GLY A 259 -20.52 1.17 -12.76
N SER A 260 -19.47 0.38 -13.04
CA SER A 260 -18.12 0.74 -12.61
C SER A 260 -17.65 2.01 -13.31
N VAL A 261 -17.64 3.12 -12.57
CA VAL A 261 -16.86 4.28 -12.96
C VAL A 261 -15.38 3.86 -12.88
N HIS A 262 -14.69 3.86 -14.01
CA HIS A 262 -13.25 3.67 -14.03
C HIS A 262 -12.60 4.96 -13.50
N TRP A 263 -12.19 4.94 -12.25
CA TRP A 263 -11.39 6.01 -11.66
C TRP A 263 -9.98 5.97 -12.25
N ARG A 264 -9.46 7.15 -12.64
CA ARG A 264 -8.08 7.33 -13.10
C ARG A 264 -7.18 7.58 -11.91
#